data_652d644e6c2a5687927071887a580a5c
#
_entry.id   652d644e6c2a5687927071887a580a5c
#
_cell.length_a   1.000
_cell.length_b   1.000
_cell.length_c   1.000
_cell.angle_alpha   90.00
_cell.angle_beta   90.00
_cell.angle_gamma   90.00
#
_symmetry.space_group_name_H-M   'P 1'
#
loop_
_entity.id
_entity.type
_entity.pdbx_description
1 polymer ?
#
loop_
_entity_poly.entity_id
_entity_poly.type
_entity_poly.pdbx_seq_one_letter_code
_entity_poly.pdbx_strand_id
1 'polypeptide(L)'
;MGSIAITLEEKGIPTVALYNERHEARFMGVVLSKGYIDYPAINFNEYDTFTSEGIKALAPEAFQFLVKGLTKWKPEYMMVKDEKWVPMEEKFSYTAATCQEAREQFNRSYLKMGWGDGLPLVPPTRERVDALLEGTPISSSAVIGTWGPANAEYTVEKIAIVSAMAGAKPEYMPVIIAALKAITSVKWDSYWQTQRATVPLVIVNGPYAKEIGINSSSNVFGPNTRYPANGAIGRSINLAMAVIPGNGRGIKPSNLAGNPATYAGIVIAEAEGVMSLGEGWDPVSVQLGYPADTNLVTVLGIDQMDMSIVGSIANVAATVSPTKDFWPRSKEVWDKQYAGALVVTEMQRVTAGLMGNETKAGYAKELWDLARIPIDKFKDLVLKSEFGGPMEPSGFVKLLLAEPDVIEKGVPMAAAPENYLVVVTGGH
;
A
#
# COMPACT_ATOMS: atom_id res chain seq x y z
N MET A 1 -13.61 -5.64 10.68
CA MET A 1 -14.93 -5.82 11.35
C MET A 1 -15.93 -6.58 10.45
N GLY A 2 -16.18 -6.17 9.23
CA GLY A 2 -17.15 -6.84 8.34
C GLY A 2 -16.94 -8.34 8.16
N SER A 3 -15.71 -8.81 7.94
CA SER A 3 -15.41 -10.26 7.82
C SER A 3 -15.76 -11.04 9.07
N ILE A 4 -15.45 -10.50 10.25
CA ILE A 4 -15.73 -11.18 11.53
C ILE A 4 -17.23 -11.26 11.76
N ALA A 5 -17.95 -10.19 11.52
CA ALA A 5 -19.39 -10.11 11.68
C ALA A 5 -20.10 -11.14 10.78
N ILE A 6 -19.73 -11.19 9.49
CA ILE A 6 -20.29 -12.19 8.56
C ILE A 6 -19.95 -13.61 8.98
N THR A 7 -18.71 -13.88 9.41
CA THR A 7 -18.33 -15.23 9.88
C THR A 7 -19.13 -15.66 11.12
N LEU A 8 -19.53 -14.72 11.97
CA LEU A 8 -20.38 -15.01 13.12
C LEU A 8 -21.81 -15.31 12.69
N GLU A 9 -22.37 -14.52 11.76
CA GLU A 9 -23.70 -14.78 11.18
C GLU A 9 -23.77 -16.13 10.47
N GLU A 10 -22.75 -16.51 9.70
CA GLU A 10 -22.64 -17.83 9.07
C GLU A 10 -22.65 -18.98 10.08
N LYS A 11 -22.27 -18.69 11.34
CA LYS A 11 -22.33 -19.65 12.47
C LYS A 11 -23.62 -19.55 13.29
N GLY A 12 -24.57 -18.74 12.84
CA GLY A 12 -25.84 -18.54 13.53
C GLY A 12 -25.76 -17.62 14.77
N ILE A 13 -24.70 -16.84 14.88
CA ILE A 13 -24.50 -15.85 15.95
C ILE A 13 -24.94 -14.48 15.43
N PRO A 14 -26.10 -13.94 15.87
CA PRO A 14 -26.56 -12.63 15.40
C PRO A 14 -25.57 -11.52 15.72
N THR A 15 -25.29 -10.68 14.75
CA THR A 15 -24.37 -9.54 14.90
C THR A 15 -24.93 -8.27 14.32
N VAL A 16 -24.55 -7.14 14.88
CA VAL A 16 -24.80 -5.80 14.34
C VAL A 16 -23.50 -5.04 14.30
N ALA A 17 -23.19 -4.44 13.16
CA ALA A 17 -22.00 -3.63 13.02
C ALA A 17 -22.30 -2.17 13.37
N LEU A 18 -21.32 -1.56 14.03
CA LEU A 18 -21.29 -0.12 14.26
C LEU A 18 -20.10 0.45 13.50
N TYR A 19 -20.33 1.41 12.63
CA TYR A 19 -19.24 2.08 11.91
C TYR A 19 -19.58 3.55 11.67
N ASN A 20 -18.56 4.36 11.43
CA ASN A 20 -18.78 5.71 10.95
C ASN A 20 -18.81 5.74 9.41
N GLU A 21 -19.36 6.80 8.83
CA GLU A 21 -19.54 6.94 7.38
C GLU A 21 -18.27 6.75 6.57
N ARG A 22 -17.08 7.04 7.13
CA ARG A 22 -15.79 6.79 6.48
C ARG A 22 -15.53 5.32 6.22
N HIS A 23 -16.06 4.44 7.04
CA HIS A 23 -15.86 3.00 6.95
C HIS A 23 -16.97 2.28 6.16
N GLU A 24 -18.02 3.01 5.75
CA GLU A 24 -19.16 2.44 5.04
C GLU A 24 -18.77 1.71 3.76
N ALA A 25 -18.07 2.39 2.86
CA ALA A 25 -17.68 1.81 1.58
C ALA A 25 -16.86 0.53 1.74
N ARG A 26 -15.98 0.50 2.74
CA ARG A 26 -15.19 -0.67 3.07
C ARG A 26 -16.01 -1.78 3.71
N PHE A 27 -16.85 -1.43 4.69
CA PHE A 27 -17.72 -2.41 5.35
C PHE A 27 -18.66 -3.05 4.33
N MET A 28 -19.35 -2.24 3.54
CA MET A 28 -20.26 -2.70 2.51
C MET A 28 -19.52 -3.48 1.41
N GLY A 29 -18.30 -3.08 1.06
CA GLY A 29 -17.47 -3.85 0.13
C GLY A 29 -17.24 -5.29 0.59
N VAL A 30 -16.96 -5.50 1.87
CA VAL A 30 -16.83 -6.85 2.46
C VAL A 30 -18.18 -7.58 2.49
N VAL A 31 -19.23 -6.92 2.91
CA VAL A 31 -20.59 -7.48 2.96
C VAL A 31 -21.03 -7.98 1.59
N LEU A 32 -20.92 -7.12 0.59
CA LEU A 32 -21.30 -7.44 -0.79
C LEU A 32 -20.40 -8.51 -1.41
N SER A 33 -19.11 -8.53 -1.08
CA SER A 33 -18.18 -9.57 -1.57
C SER A 33 -18.52 -10.97 -1.07
N LYS A 34 -19.21 -11.05 0.05
CA LYS A 34 -19.71 -12.30 0.66
C LYS A 34 -21.13 -12.65 0.22
N GLY A 35 -21.71 -11.88 -0.70
CA GLY A 35 -23.02 -12.16 -1.26
C GLY A 35 -24.20 -11.61 -0.48
N TYR A 36 -23.97 -10.79 0.56
CA TYR A 36 -25.05 -10.14 1.29
C TYR A 36 -25.39 -8.79 0.65
N ILE A 37 -26.68 -8.51 0.41
CA ILE A 37 -27.13 -7.21 -0.10
C ILE A 37 -27.30 -6.20 1.02
N ASP A 38 -27.68 -6.70 2.18
CA ASP A 38 -27.98 -5.92 3.37
C ASP A 38 -27.29 -6.54 4.58
N TYR A 39 -26.92 -5.70 5.51
CA TYR A 39 -26.32 -6.12 6.77
C TYR A 39 -26.73 -5.14 7.86
N PRO A 40 -27.15 -5.61 9.06
CA PRO A 40 -27.56 -4.72 10.12
C PRO A 40 -26.35 -3.94 10.63
N ALA A 41 -26.27 -2.70 10.20
CA ALA A 41 -25.18 -1.81 10.53
C ALA A 41 -25.70 -0.41 10.83
N ILE A 42 -25.17 0.20 11.88
CA ILE A 42 -25.47 1.59 12.21
C ILE A 42 -24.31 2.45 11.73
N ASN A 43 -24.63 3.36 10.85
CA ASN A 43 -23.70 4.38 10.38
C ASN A 43 -23.88 5.63 11.25
N PHE A 44 -22.82 6.03 11.94
CA PHE A 44 -22.81 7.26 12.72
C PHE A 44 -22.05 8.36 11.98
N ASN A 45 -22.63 9.56 11.96
CA ASN A 45 -21.88 10.74 11.60
C ASN A 45 -20.78 10.94 12.65
N GLU A 46 -19.55 11.08 12.20
CA GLU A 46 -18.39 11.20 13.08
C GLU A 46 -18.49 12.40 14.02
N TYR A 47 -19.01 13.52 13.55
CA TYR A 47 -19.15 14.73 14.35
C TYR A 47 -20.14 14.57 15.51
N ASP A 48 -21.16 13.75 15.35
CA ASP A 48 -22.17 13.54 16.40
C ASP A 48 -21.65 12.63 17.52
N THR A 49 -20.58 11.87 17.28
CA THR A 49 -19.99 10.95 18.26
C THR A 49 -18.81 11.52 19.05
N PHE A 50 -18.33 12.74 18.73
CA PHE A 50 -17.23 13.36 19.47
C PHE A 50 -17.61 13.94 20.82
N THR A 51 -18.88 14.11 21.11
CA THR A 51 -19.33 14.65 22.38
C THR A 51 -20.18 13.67 23.17
N SER A 52 -20.07 13.69 24.49
CA SER A 52 -20.97 12.91 25.38
C SER A 52 -22.44 13.17 25.12
N GLU A 53 -22.79 14.38 24.73
CA GLU A 53 -24.17 14.79 24.43
C GLU A 53 -24.63 14.19 23.10
N GLY A 54 -23.82 14.24 22.07
CA GLY A 54 -24.11 13.60 20.78
C GLY A 54 -24.29 12.09 20.90
N ILE A 55 -23.41 11.41 21.65
CA ILE A 55 -23.54 9.97 21.92
C ILE A 55 -24.85 9.67 22.67
N LYS A 56 -25.20 10.46 23.70
CA LYS A 56 -26.45 10.28 24.44
C LYS A 56 -27.70 10.52 23.59
N ALA A 57 -27.64 11.46 22.67
CA ALA A 57 -28.73 11.72 21.73
C ALA A 57 -28.97 10.57 20.76
N LEU A 58 -27.91 9.93 20.28
CA LEU A 58 -27.96 8.79 19.34
C LEU A 58 -28.28 7.45 20.00
N ALA A 59 -27.99 7.31 21.29
CA ALA A 59 -28.13 6.04 22.00
C ALA A 59 -29.52 5.38 21.92
N PRO A 60 -30.65 6.10 22.03
CA PRO A 60 -31.99 5.50 21.94
C PRO A 60 -32.26 4.89 20.56
N GLU A 61 -31.91 5.58 19.47
CA GLU A 61 -32.10 5.12 18.12
C GLU A 61 -31.16 3.92 17.82
N ALA A 62 -29.89 4.04 18.20
CA ALA A 62 -28.91 2.99 18.09
C ALA A 62 -29.36 1.72 18.83
N PHE A 63 -29.91 1.87 20.03
CA PHE A 63 -30.41 0.73 20.81
C PHE A 63 -31.58 0.01 20.11
N GLN A 64 -32.56 0.77 19.60
CA GLN A 64 -33.66 0.18 18.84
C GLN A 64 -33.19 -0.56 17.60
N PHE A 65 -32.21 0.01 16.89
CA PHE A 65 -31.62 -0.61 15.72
C PHE A 65 -30.86 -1.89 16.09
N LEU A 66 -30.07 -1.87 17.18
CA LEU A 66 -29.38 -3.05 17.71
C LEU A 66 -30.35 -4.16 18.03
N VAL A 67 -31.44 -3.87 18.75
CA VAL A 67 -32.47 -4.86 19.09
C VAL A 67 -33.08 -5.44 17.83
N LYS A 68 -33.45 -4.61 16.85
CA LYS A 68 -34.01 -5.06 15.57
C LYS A 68 -33.02 -5.94 14.80
N GLY A 69 -31.77 -5.51 14.70
CA GLY A 69 -30.72 -6.25 14.00
C GLY A 69 -30.43 -7.60 14.63
N LEU A 70 -30.36 -7.67 15.97
CA LEU A 70 -30.06 -8.91 16.69
C LEU A 70 -31.25 -9.89 16.76
N THR A 71 -32.49 -9.41 16.61
CA THR A 71 -33.68 -10.26 16.85
C THR A 71 -34.55 -10.49 15.62
N LYS A 72 -34.57 -9.59 14.66
CA LYS A 72 -35.50 -9.59 13.52
C LYS A 72 -34.83 -9.58 12.16
N TRP A 73 -33.55 -9.25 12.10
CA TRP A 73 -32.84 -9.24 10.84
C TRP A 73 -32.65 -10.66 10.33
N LYS A 74 -32.94 -10.85 9.08
CA LYS A 74 -32.61 -12.09 8.33
C LYS A 74 -31.67 -11.69 7.23
N PRO A 75 -30.58 -12.44 7.03
CA PRO A 75 -29.67 -12.15 5.94
C PRO A 75 -30.43 -12.24 4.61
N GLU A 76 -30.54 -11.09 3.92
CA GLU A 76 -30.87 -11.11 2.52
C GLU A 76 -29.57 -11.39 1.76
N TYR A 77 -29.43 -12.65 1.37
CA TYR A 77 -28.44 -12.97 0.37
C TYR A 77 -28.86 -12.33 -0.94
N MET A 78 -27.94 -11.71 -1.65
CA MET A 78 -28.11 -11.65 -3.07
C MET A 78 -28.29 -13.11 -3.48
N MET A 79 -29.51 -13.44 -3.83
CA MET A 79 -29.86 -14.75 -4.40
C MET A 79 -29.14 -14.90 -5.73
N VAL A 80 -27.83 -15.01 -5.66
CA VAL A 80 -26.95 -15.25 -6.79
C VAL A 80 -26.59 -16.73 -6.83
N LYS A 81 -27.51 -17.56 -6.33
CA LYS A 81 -27.42 -18.97 -6.73
C LYS A 81 -28.15 -19.25 -8.04
N ASP A 82 -29.05 -18.38 -8.48
CA ASP A 82 -29.78 -18.60 -9.74
C ASP A 82 -30.13 -17.32 -10.54
N GLU A 83 -30.13 -16.14 -9.97
CA GLU A 83 -30.13 -14.92 -10.76
C GLU A 83 -28.69 -14.48 -10.91
N LYS A 84 -28.20 -14.68 -12.10
CA LYS A 84 -26.96 -14.15 -12.62
C LYS A 84 -26.68 -12.83 -11.94
N TRP A 85 -25.68 -12.82 -11.03
CA TRP A 85 -24.82 -11.67 -10.88
C TRP A 85 -24.70 -11.11 -12.29
N VAL A 86 -25.38 -9.98 -12.54
CA VAL A 86 -25.38 -9.45 -13.90
C VAL A 86 -23.91 -9.32 -14.23
N PRO A 87 -23.38 -10.17 -15.11
CA PRO A 87 -21.99 -10.08 -15.43
C PRO A 87 -21.86 -8.63 -15.86
N MET A 88 -20.99 -7.86 -15.21
CA MET A 88 -20.65 -6.57 -15.77
C MET A 88 -20.51 -6.80 -17.24
N GLU A 89 -21.26 -6.02 -18.04
CA GLU A 89 -21.24 -6.23 -19.48
C GLU A 89 -19.80 -6.48 -19.86
N GLU A 90 -19.51 -7.62 -20.46
CA GLU A 90 -18.14 -7.97 -20.86
C GLU A 90 -17.51 -6.87 -21.71
N LYS A 91 -18.35 -5.98 -22.22
CA LYS A 91 -18.00 -4.82 -23.06
C LYS A 91 -18.92 -3.64 -22.78
N PHE A 92 -18.32 -2.50 -22.48
CA PHE A 92 -19.01 -1.22 -22.43
C PHE A 92 -18.88 -0.51 -23.78
N SER A 93 -19.98 -0.02 -24.31
CA SER A 93 -19.99 0.76 -25.53
C SER A 93 -20.38 2.21 -25.24
N TYR A 94 -19.58 3.13 -25.73
CA TYR A 94 -19.83 4.57 -25.61
C TYR A 94 -19.98 5.18 -27.01
N THR A 95 -21.14 5.73 -27.27
CA THR A 95 -21.45 6.37 -28.55
C THR A 95 -21.66 7.86 -28.34
N ALA A 96 -20.93 8.69 -29.08
CA ALA A 96 -21.03 10.14 -29.05
C ALA A 96 -20.74 10.74 -30.43
N ALA A 97 -20.98 12.03 -30.60
CA ALA A 97 -20.73 12.71 -31.86
C ALA A 97 -19.24 12.81 -32.20
N THR A 98 -18.39 12.84 -31.15
CA THR A 98 -16.94 12.91 -31.29
C THR A 98 -16.23 11.86 -30.39
N CYS A 99 -15.02 11.48 -30.79
CA CYS A 99 -14.16 10.61 -29.99
C CYS A 99 -13.86 11.21 -28.60
N GLN A 100 -13.78 12.53 -28.48
CA GLN A 100 -13.56 13.22 -27.22
C GLN A 100 -14.75 13.03 -26.28
N GLU A 101 -15.96 13.26 -26.76
CA GLU A 101 -17.18 13.05 -25.98
C GLU A 101 -17.35 11.60 -25.52
N ALA A 102 -17.03 10.63 -26.39
CA ALA A 102 -17.06 9.21 -26.03
C ALA A 102 -16.05 8.90 -24.90
N ARG A 103 -14.85 9.48 -24.95
CA ARG A 103 -13.85 9.35 -23.86
C ARG A 103 -14.31 10.00 -22.57
N GLU A 104 -14.97 11.13 -22.62
CA GLU A 104 -15.52 11.79 -21.44
C GLU A 104 -16.66 10.96 -20.82
N GLN A 105 -17.53 10.37 -21.65
CA GLN A 105 -18.56 9.44 -21.16
C GLN A 105 -17.94 8.23 -20.48
N PHE A 106 -16.92 7.62 -21.08
CA PHE A 106 -16.16 6.53 -20.50
C PHE A 106 -15.60 6.92 -19.14
N ASN A 107 -14.86 8.04 -19.05
CA ASN A 107 -14.25 8.49 -17.79
C ASN A 107 -15.29 8.74 -16.71
N ARG A 108 -16.40 9.43 -17.03
CA ARG A 108 -17.49 9.67 -16.07
C ARG A 108 -18.11 8.37 -15.58
N SER A 109 -18.33 7.41 -16.47
CA SER A 109 -18.90 6.10 -16.14
C SER A 109 -17.99 5.31 -15.20
N TYR A 110 -16.71 5.21 -15.52
CA TYR A 110 -15.74 4.46 -14.70
C TYR A 110 -15.54 5.09 -13.34
N LEU A 111 -15.44 6.41 -13.26
CA LEU A 111 -15.34 7.12 -11.98
C LEU A 111 -16.60 6.93 -11.13
N LYS A 112 -17.79 6.94 -11.75
CA LYS A 112 -19.05 6.68 -11.03
C LYS A 112 -19.11 5.25 -10.46
N MET A 113 -18.53 4.28 -11.17
CA MET A 113 -18.41 2.90 -10.68
C MET A 113 -17.28 2.72 -9.66
N GLY A 114 -16.49 3.75 -9.38
CA GLY A 114 -15.34 3.66 -8.49
C GLY A 114 -14.11 2.99 -9.12
N TRP A 115 -14.05 2.91 -10.44
CA TRP A 115 -12.96 2.27 -11.18
C TRP A 115 -11.92 3.26 -11.66
N GLY A 116 -11.35 4.00 -10.74
CA GLY A 116 -10.33 4.97 -11.08
C GLY A 116 -9.77 5.67 -9.85
N ASP A 117 -8.77 6.48 -10.09
CA ASP A 117 -8.06 7.28 -9.10
C ASP A 117 -8.49 8.77 -9.09
N GLY A 118 -9.48 9.13 -9.91
CA GLY A 118 -9.93 10.51 -10.09
C GLY A 118 -9.21 11.26 -11.22
N LEU A 119 -8.14 10.69 -11.77
CA LEU A 119 -7.45 11.23 -12.93
C LEU A 119 -8.04 10.65 -14.24
N PRO A 120 -7.84 11.32 -15.39
CA PRO A 120 -8.26 10.78 -16.68
C PRO A 120 -7.69 9.38 -16.94
N LEU A 121 -8.54 8.48 -17.38
CA LEU A 121 -8.20 7.10 -17.71
C LEU A 121 -8.06 6.93 -19.21
N VAL A 122 -7.20 6.03 -19.62
CA VAL A 122 -7.11 5.55 -21.00
C VAL A 122 -8.09 4.41 -21.17
N PRO A 123 -8.99 4.44 -22.19
CA PRO A 123 -9.92 3.34 -22.41
C PRO A 123 -9.19 2.01 -22.62
N PRO A 124 -9.51 0.96 -21.85
CA PRO A 124 -8.91 -0.37 -22.00
C PRO A 124 -9.59 -1.13 -23.16
N THR A 125 -9.36 -0.66 -24.39
CA THR A 125 -9.87 -1.35 -25.57
C THR A 125 -9.25 -2.72 -25.71
N ARG A 126 -9.91 -3.66 -26.40
CA ARG A 126 -9.40 -5.02 -26.59
C ARG A 126 -8.00 -5.02 -27.19
N GLU A 127 -7.74 -4.18 -28.18
CA GLU A 127 -6.42 -4.04 -28.82
C GLU A 127 -5.34 -3.64 -27.82
N ARG A 128 -5.64 -2.72 -26.90
CA ARG A 128 -4.68 -2.28 -25.88
C ARG A 128 -4.43 -3.36 -24.84
N VAL A 129 -5.47 -4.06 -24.44
CA VAL A 129 -5.34 -5.16 -23.48
C VAL A 129 -4.55 -6.32 -24.10
N ASP A 130 -4.86 -6.68 -25.35
CA ASP A 130 -4.13 -7.73 -26.08
C ASP A 130 -2.66 -7.38 -26.25
N ALA A 131 -2.35 -6.14 -26.63
CA ALA A 131 -0.96 -5.67 -26.72
C ALA A 131 -0.22 -5.78 -25.38
N LEU A 132 -0.88 -5.46 -24.27
CA LEU A 132 -0.28 -5.61 -22.93
C LEU A 132 -0.06 -7.09 -22.56
N LEU A 133 -0.99 -7.96 -22.95
CA LEU A 133 -0.86 -9.41 -22.73
C LEU A 133 0.31 -10.01 -23.52
N GLU A 134 0.65 -9.47 -24.69
CA GLU A 134 1.85 -9.87 -25.44
C GLU A 134 3.16 -9.51 -24.71
N GLY A 135 3.13 -8.57 -23.79
CA GLY A 135 4.29 -8.18 -22.95
C GLY A 135 4.68 -9.20 -21.87
N THR A 136 3.96 -10.33 -21.75
CA THR A 136 4.26 -11.37 -20.77
C THR A 136 3.97 -12.77 -21.34
N PRO A 137 4.81 -13.77 -21.03
CA PRO A 137 4.54 -15.17 -21.42
C PRO A 137 3.48 -15.84 -20.52
N ILE A 138 3.00 -15.18 -19.48
CA ILE A 138 2.05 -15.77 -18.53
C ILE A 138 0.64 -15.70 -19.14
N SER A 139 -0.09 -16.81 -19.04
CA SER A 139 -1.46 -16.89 -19.56
C SER A 139 -2.36 -15.77 -18.99
N SER A 140 -3.21 -15.19 -19.82
CA SER A 140 -4.16 -14.15 -19.42
C SER A 140 -5.09 -14.58 -18.29
N SER A 141 -5.46 -15.85 -18.24
CA SER A 141 -6.30 -16.43 -17.18
C SER A 141 -5.54 -16.85 -15.92
N ALA A 142 -4.21 -16.80 -15.93
CA ALA A 142 -3.42 -17.18 -14.76
C ALA A 142 -3.68 -16.23 -13.59
N VAL A 143 -3.98 -16.80 -12.41
CA VAL A 143 -4.14 -16.08 -11.15
C VAL A 143 -2.77 -15.97 -10.49
N ILE A 144 -2.25 -14.75 -10.36
CA ILE A 144 -0.95 -14.50 -9.71
C ILE A 144 -1.04 -14.42 -8.18
N GLY A 145 -2.24 -14.19 -7.65
CA GLY A 145 -2.52 -14.12 -6.23
C GLY A 145 -3.95 -13.66 -5.96
N THR A 146 -4.32 -13.65 -4.68
CA THR A 146 -5.59 -13.12 -4.21
C THR A 146 -5.34 -12.05 -3.16
N TRP A 147 -6.10 -10.97 -3.18
CA TRP A 147 -5.87 -9.89 -2.25
C TRP A 147 -7.11 -8.98 -2.05
N GLY A 148 -7.06 -8.21 -0.97
CA GLY A 148 -8.10 -7.27 -0.61
C GLY A 148 -9.21 -7.88 0.25
N PRO A 149 -10.19 -7.08 0.66
CA PRO A 149 -11.23 -7.51 1.59
C PRO A 149 -12.13 -8.62 1.02
N ALA A 150 -12.23 -8.72 -0.31
CA ALA A 150 -13.00 -9.75 -1.00
C ALA A 150 -12.18 -10.97 -1.42
N ASN A 151 -10.89 -11.05 -1.08
CA ASN A 151 -9.97 -12.05 -1.63
C ASN A 151 -10.06 -12.17 -3.16
N ALA A 152 -10.13 -11.02 -3.84
CA ALA A 152 -10.30 -10.98 -5.28
C ALA A 152 -9.09 -11.58 -6.00
N GLU A 153 -9.35 -12.36 -7.04
CA GLU A 153 -8.32 -12.96 -7.88
C GLU A 153 -7.69 -11.91 -8.80
N TYR A 154 -6.38 -11.83 -8.79
CA TYR A 154 -5.56 -11.04 -9.68
C TYR A 154 -5.14 -11.88 -10.88
N THR A 155 -6.00 -11.93 -11.90
CA THR A 155 -5.62 -12.57 -13.18
C THR A 155 -4.76 -11.61 -14.00
N VAL A 156 -3.91 -12.17 -14.87
CA VAL A 156 -3.07 -11.38 -15.76
C VAL A 156 -3.90 -10.49 -16.68
N GLU A 157 -5.09 -10.93 -17.12
CA GLU A 157 -6.00 -10.12 -17.91
C GLU A 157 -6.56 -8.92 -17.12
N LYS A 158 -6.99 -9.11 -15.87
CA LYS A 158 -7.45 -7.99 -15.02
C LYS A 158 -6.33 -6.97 -14.81
N ILE A 159 -5.10 -7.45 -14.63
CA ILE A 159 -3.92 -6.58 -14.50
C ILE A 159 -3.68 -5.82 -15.80
N ALA A 160 -3.76 -6.48 -16.96
CA ALA A 160 -3.62 -5.81 -18.26
C ALA A 160 -4.70 -4.74 -18.48
N ILE A 161 -5.95 -5.00 -18.08
CA ILE A 161 -7.05 -4.03 -18.16
C ILE A 161 -6.72 -2.76 -17.35
N VAL A 162 -6.37 -2.90 -16.09
CA VAL A 162 -6.05 -1.73 -15.23
C VAL A 162 -4.75 -1.04 -15.67
N SER A 163 -3.79 -1.79 -16.21
CA SER A 163 -2.57 -1.24 -16.78
C SER A 163 -2.82 -0.43 -18.05
N ALA A 164 -3.76 -0.88 -18.89
CA ALA A 164 -4.24 -0.10 -20.02
C ALA A 164 -4.87 1.21 -19.55
N MET A 165 -5.69 1.17 -18.51
CA MET A 165 -6.30 2.38 -17.93
C MET A 165 -5.27 3.39 -17.43
N ALA A 166 -4.13 2.90 -16.91
CA ALA A 166 -3.00 3.73 -16.50
C ALA A 166 -2.15 4.26 -17.65
N GLY A 167 -2.33 3.74 -18.87
CA GLY A 167 -1.50 4.08 -20.04
C GLY A 167 -0.16 3.36 -20.06
N ALA A 168 -0.07 2.17 -19.46
CA ALA A 168 1.14 1.36 -19.47
C ALA A 168 1.46 0.82 -20.88
N LYS A 169 2.72 0.46 -21.08
CA LYS A 169 3.21 -0.21 -22.29
C LYS A 169 3.43 -1.70 -22.04
N PRO A 170 3.45 -2.54 -23.10
CA PRO A 170 3.64 -3.99 -22.97
C PRO A 170 4.88 -4.39 -22.18
N GLU A 171 6.01 -3.72 -22.43
CA GLU A 171 7.28 -3.97 -21.75
C GLU A 171 7.25 -3.71 -20.23
N TYR A 172 6.22 -3.07 -19.70
CA TYR A 172 6.08 -2.83 -18.26
C TYR A 172 5.39 -3.99 -17.52
N MET A 173 4.69 -4.86 -18.24
CA MET A 173 3.90 -5.94 -17.66
C MET A 173 4.70 -6.88 -16.75
N PRO A 174 5.92 -7.30 -17.08
CA PRO A 174 6.70 -8.17 -16.18
C PRO A 174 6.93 -7.54 -14.80
N VAL A 175 7.25 -6.24 -14.75
CA VAL A 175 7.47 -5.53 -13.49
C VAL A 175 6.16 -5.34 -12.72
N ILE A 176 5.07 -4.97 -13.40
CA ILE A 176 3.74 -4.81 -12.79
C ILE A 176 3.26 -6.13 -12.18
N ILE A 177 3.39 -7.22 -12.90
CA ILE A 177 3.00 -8.57 -12.44
C ILE A 177 3.86 -9.00 -11.26
N ALA A 178 5.18 -8.82 -11.33
CA ALA A 178 6.09 -9.17 -10.23
C ALA A 178 5.77 -8.38 -8.95
N ALA A 179 5.53 -7.07 -9.07
CA ALA A 179 5.16 -6.22 -7.95
C ALA A 179 3.81 -6.65 -7.33
N LEU A 180 2.79 -6.88 -8.15
CA LEU A 180 1.48 -7.33 -7.68
C LEU A 180 1.53 -8.74 -7.07
N LYS A 181 2.39 -9.62 -7.57
CA LYS A 181 2.65 -10.94 -6.96
C LYS A 181 3.25 -10.79 -5.57
N ALA A 182 4.21 -9.89 -5.39
CA ALA A 182 4.78 -9.58 -4.08
C ALA A 182 3.71 -8.99 -3.13
N ILE A 183 2.91 -8.04 -3.59
CA ILE A 183 1.83 -7.41 -2.81
C ILE A 183 0.77 -8.45 -2.37
N THR A 184 0.34 -9.32 -3.28
CA THR A 184 -0.69 -10.32 -2.98
C THR A 184 -0.21 -11.46 -2.09
N SER A 185 1.11 -11.63 -1.94
CA SER A 185 1.71 -12.64 -1.05
C SER A 185 1.64 -12.27 0.43
N VAL A 186 1.35 -11.02 0.75
CA VAL A 186 1.29 -10.51 2.12
C VAL A 186 -0.08 -9.92 2.44
N LYS A 187 -0.46 -9.98 3.71
CA LYS A 187 -1.68 -9.30 4.20
C LYS A 187 -1.35 -7.83 4.44
N TRP A 188 -1.76 -7.00 3.52
CA TRP A 188 -1.49 -5.56 3.59
C TRP A 188 -2.72 -4.77 4.04
N ASP A 189 -3.17 -5.05 5.27
CA ASP A 189 -4.37 -4.43 5.83
C ASP A 189 -4.23 -2.92 6.01
N SER A 190 -3.00 -2.45 6.23
CA SER A 190 -2.70 -1.03 6.39
C SER A 190 -2.97 -0.19 5.13
N TYR A 191 -3.02 -0.79 3.94
CA TYR A 191 -3.48 -0.10 2.73
C TYR A 191 -4.94 0.35 2.85
N TRP A 192 -5.76 -0.42 3.54
CA TRP A 192 -7.20 -0.18 3.66
C TRP A 192 -7.59 0.60 4.91
N GLN A 193 -6.80 0.50 5.97
CA GLN A 193 -7.18 0.96 7.31
C GLN A 193 -6.03 1.62 8.05
N THR A 194 -5.55 2.75 7.58
CA THR A 194 -4.59 3.55 8.36
C THR A 194 -5.00 5.00 8.38
N GLN A 195 -4.49 5.75 9.34
CA GLN A 195 -4.59 7.21 9.31
C GLN A 195 -3.86 7.79 8.09
N ARG A 196 -2.85 7.05 7.58
CA ARG A 196 -2.11 7.33 6.36
C ARG A 196 -2.27 6.17 5.41
N ALA A 197 -2.48 6.43 4.13
CA ALA A 197 -2.48 5.38 3.13
C ALA A 197 -1.07 4.81 2.99
N THR A 198 -0.93 3.51 3.26
CA THR A 198 0.31 2.80 2.91
C THR A 198 0.37 2.61 1.40
N VAL A 199 1.47 3.00 0.78
CA VAL A 199 1.69 2.85 -0.66
C VAL A 199 2.87 1.93 -0.94
N PRO A 200 2.87 1.19 -2.06
CA PRO A 200 4.02 0.41 -2.45
C PRO A 200 5.17 1.30 -2.93
N LEU A 201 6.33 1.16 -2.32
CA LEU A 201 7.61 1.51 -2.90
C LEU A 201 8.12 0.29 -3.67
N VAL A 202 8.29 0.44 -4.97
CA VAL A 202 8.76 -0.60 -5.87
C VAL A 202 10.18 -0.29 -6.31
N ILE A 203 11.12 -1.12 -5.92
CA ILE A 203 12.54 -1.02 -6.30
C ILE A 203 12.80 -2.08 -7.37
N VAL A 204 13.33 -1.66 -8.51
CA VAL A 204 13.63 -2.56 -9.63
C VAL A 204 15.12 -2.61 -9.83
N ASN A 205 15.67 -3.82 -9.71
CA ASN A 205 17.08 -4.15 -9.93
C ASN A 205 17.27 -4.92 -11.22
N GLY A 206 18.49 -4.88 -11.73
CA GLY A 206 18.93 -5.65 -12.88
C GLY A 206 18.79 -4.94 -14.23
N PRO A 207 19.32 -5.54 -15.31
CA PRO A 207 19.42 -4.91 -16.62
C PRO A 207 18.05 -4.55 -17.24
N TYR A 208 16.99 -5.27 -16.91
CA TYR A 208 15.66 -5.02 -17.45
C TYR A 208 15.10 -3.64 -17.05
N ALA A 209 15.44 -3.15 -15.87
CA ALA A 209 15.02 -1.81 -15.42
C ALA A 209 15.51 -0.73 -16.39
N LYS A 210 16.75 -0.84 -16.86
CA LYS A 210 17.36 0.07 -17.84
C LYS A 210 16.75 -0.11 -19.23
N GLU A 211 16.51 -1.36 -19.64
CA GLU A 211 15.93 -1.70 -20.95
C GLU A 211 14.56 -1.04 -21.15
N ILE A 212 13.69 -1.09 -20.14
CA ILE A 212 12.35 -0.51 -20.21
C ILE A 212 12.28 0.96 -19.77
N GLY A 213 13.43 1.56 -19.45
CA GLY A 213 13.54 2.98 -19.14
C GLY A 213 12.97 3.40 -17.78
N ILE A 214 13.13 2.56 -16.74
CA ILE A 214 12.85 3.00 -15.37
C ILE A 214 13.96 3.95 -14.92
N ASN A 215 13.57 5.11 -14.39
CA ASN A 215 14.52 6.11 -13.93
C ASN A 215 15.29 5.63 -12.69
N SER A 216 16.61 5.67 -12.79
CA SER A 216 17.55 5.46 -11.69
C SER A 216 18.44 6.68 -11.44
N SER A 217 18.09 7.83 -11.99
CA SER A 217 18.92 9.04 -12.03
C SER A 217 18.22 10.22 -11.33
N SER A 218 18.52 11.45 -11.70
CA SER A 218 17.86 12.65 -11.15
C SER A 218 16.34 12.59 -11.26
N ASN A 219 15.61 13.15 -10.30
CA ASN A 219 14.15 13.10 -10.22
C ASN A 219 13.59 11.66 -10.19
N VAL A 220 14.25 10.75 -9.53
CA VAL A 220 13.86 9.33 -9.46
C VAL A 220 12.40 9.15 -9.01
N PHE A 221 11.88 9.99 -8.13
CA PHE A 221 10.49 9.98 -7.68
C PHE A 221 9.52 10.72 -8.62
N GLY A 222 10.04 11.34 -9.69
CA GLY A 222 9.23 12.10 -10.65
C GLY A 222 8.80 13.49 -10.16
N PRO A 223 7.99 14.20 -10.98
CA PRO A 223 7.56 13.80 -12.32
C PRO A 223 8.70 13.86 -13.34
N ASN A 224 8.73 12.91 -14.27
CA ASN A 224 9.79 12.86 -15.27
C ASN A 224 9.27 12.43 -16.64
N THR A 225 9.19 13.36 -17.58
CA THR A 225 8.71 13.12 -18.94
C THR A 225 9.65 12.25 -19.78
N ARG A 226 10.94 12.24 -19.46
CA ARG A 226 11.94 11.41 -20.14
C ARG A 226 11.80 9.93 -19.79
N TYR A 227 11.30 9.64 -18.58
CA TYR A 227 11.18 8.28 -18.04
C TYR A 227 9.74 8.01 -17.59
N PRO A 228 8.80 7.83 -18.53
CA PRO A 228 7.39 7.64 -18.19
C PRO A 228 7.10 6.30 -17.51
N ALA A 229 8.03 5.35 -17.56
CA ALA A 229 7.88 4.01 -17.00
C ALA A 229 7.54 4.03 -15.51
N ASN A 230 8.25 4.83 -14.70
CA ASN A 230 8.02 4.92 -13.25
C ASN A 230 6.56 5.24 -12.93
N GLY A 231 6.03 6.32 -13.52
CA GLY A 231 4.66 6.74 -13.27
C GLY A 231 3.61 5.77 -13.83
N ALA A 232 3.82 5.23 -15.03
CA ALA A 232 2.88 4.30 -15.64
C ALA A 232 2.82 2.96 -14.89
N ILE A 233 3.96 2.41 -14.48
CA ILE A 233 4.04 1.19 -13.67
C ILE A 233 3.39 1.42 -12.31
N GLY A 234 3.77 2.48 -11.60
CA GLY A 234 3.25 2.77 -10.27
C GLY A 234 1.75 3.03 -10.27
N ARG A 235 1.24 3.80 -11.24
CA ARG A 235 -0.20 4.01 -11.40
C ARG A 235 -0.95 2.72 -11.72
N SER A 236 -0.37 1.83 -12.55
CA SER A 236 -0.96 0.51 -12.85
C SER A 236 -1.12 -0.32 -11.58
N ILE A 237 -0.09 -0.35 -10.73
CA ILE A 237 -0.11 -1.07 -9.45
C ILE A 237 -1.17 -0.48 -8.53
N ASN A 238 -1.22 0.85 -8.36
CA ASN A 238 -2.19 1.50 -7.49
C ASN A 238 -3.62 1.32 -7.99
N LEU A 239 -3.88 1.43 -9.30
CA LEU A 239 -5.19 1.13 -9.87
C LEU A 239 -5.58 -0.34 -9.68
N ALA A 240 -4.63 -1.27 -9.84
CA ALA A 240 -4.89 -2.67 -9.57
C ALA A 240 -5.30 -2.90 -8.11
N MET A 241 -4.61 -2.25 -7.16
CA MET A 241 -4.94 -2.33 -5.74
C MET A 241 -6.27 -1.65 -5.39
N ALA A 242 -6.71 -0.66 -6.14
CA ALA A 242 -7.96 0.06 -5.89
C ALA A 242 -9.18 -0.59 -6.58
N VAL A 243 -9.00 -1.14 -7.78
CA VAL A 243 -10.10 -1.59 -8.64
C VAL A 243 -10.38 -3.08 -8.51
N ILE A 244 -9.33 -3.92 -8.57
CA ILE A 244 -9.50 -5.38 -8.59
C ILE A 244 -10.15 -5.93 -7.30
N PRO A 245 -9.75 -5.49 -6.09
CA PRO A 245 -10.26 -6.05 -4.83
C PRO A 245 -11.76 -5.85 -4.61
N GLY A 246 -12.36 -4.92 -5.32
CA GLY A 246 -13.80 -4.62 -5.24
C GLY A 246 -14.69 -5.60 -5.98
N ASN A 247 -14.10 -6.58 -6.65
CA ASN A 247 -14.85 -7.57 -7.46
C ASN A 247 -15.85 -6.89 -8.41
N GLY A 248 -15.39 -5.82 -9.09
CA GLY A 248 -16.21 -4.98 -9.97
C GLY A 248 -16.89 -3.79 -9.30
N ARG A 249 -16.67 -3.58 -8.03
CA ARG A 249 -17.05 -2.36 -7.30
C ARG A 249 -15.79 -1.75 -6.73
N GLY A 250 -15.44 -0.53 -7.13
CA GLY A 250 -14.24 0.13 -6.63
C GLY A 250 -14.26 0.21 -5.10
N ILE A 251 -13.28 -0.37 -4.46
CA ILE A 251 -13.09 -0.25 -3.01
C ILE A 251 -12.03 0.82 -2.79
N LYS A 252 -12.43 1.93 -2.20
CA LYS A 252 -11.49 2.97 -1.81
C LYS A 252 -10.91 2.67 -0.44
N PRO A 253 -9.61 2.85 -0.23
CA PRO A 253 -9.04 2.83 1.09
C PRO A 253 -9.69 3.89 1.98
N SER A 254 -9.98 3.53 3.22
CA SER A 254 -10.53 4.45 4.20
C SER A 254 -9.40 5.07 5.02
N ASN A 255 -8.74 6.07 4.46
CA ASN A 255 -7.63 6.78 5.07
C ASN A 255 -8.03 8.21 5.42
N LEU A 256 -7.54 8.75 6.54
CA LEU A 256 -7.91 10.09 7.01
C LEU A 256 -7.58 11.19 6.00
N ALA A 257 -6.32 11.29 5.62
CA ALA A 257 -5.83 12.32 4.70
C ALA A 257 -5.48 11.78 3.31
N GLY A 258 -5.39 10.45 3.16
CA GLY A 258 -4.84 9.82 1.98
C GLY A 258 -3.32 10.02 1.86
N ASN A 259 -2.77 9.63 0.73
CA ASN A 259 -1.36 9.79 0.41
C ASN A 259 -1.23 10.16 -1.09
N PRO A 260 -0.58 11.28 -1.43
CA PRO A 260 -0.41 11.70 -2.84
C PRO A 260 0.28 10.64 -3.71
N ALA A 261 1.12 9.79 -3.14
CA ALA A 261 1.78 8.71 -3.86
C ALA A 261 0.81 7.61 -4.36
N THR A 262 -0.44 7.62 -3.91
CA THR A 262 -1.48 6.71 -4.45
C THR A 262 -1.89 7.03 -5.89
N TYR A 263 -1.57 8.20 -6.41
CA TYR A 263 -1.85 8.54 -7.81
C TYR A 263 -0.90 7.82 -8.77
N ALA A 264 0.40 8.08 -8.66
CA ALA A 264 1.41 7.55 -9.57
C ALA A 264 2.23 6.39 -8.98
N GLY A 265 2.09 6.10 -7.70
CA GLY A 265 2.95 5.16 -6.99
C GLY A 265 4.37 5.67 -6.85
N ILE A 266 5.22 4.84 -6.25
CA ILE A 266 6.65 5.11 -6.13
C ILE A 266 7.39 3.91 -6.72
N VAL A 267 7.91 4.10 -7.94
CA VAL A 267 8.72 3.09 -8.65
C VAL A 267 10.06 3.71 -8.96
N ILE A 268 11.11 3.04 -8.56
CA ILE A 268 12.49 3.48 -8.80
C ILE A 268 13.33 2.31 -9.32
N ALA A 269 14.37 2.61 -10.09
CA ALA A 269 15.44 1.66 -10.34
C ALA A 269 16.69 2.07 -9.55
N GLU A 270 17.49 1.10 -9.16
CA GLU A 270 18.80 1.35 -8.58
C GLU A 270 19.80 1.71 -9.69
N ALA A 271 20.77 2.57 -9.39
CA ALA A 271 21.76 3.05 -10.35
C ALA A 271 22.87 2.01 -10.58
N GLU A 272 22.50 0.83 -11.04
CA GLU A 272 23.41 -0.27 -11.33
C GLU A 272 24.20 -0.03 -12.62
N GLY A 273 25.50 -0.23 -12.55
CA GLY A 273 26.39 -0.15 -13.73
C GLY A 273 26.54 1.24 -14.35
N VAL A 274 25.97 2.29 -13.74
CA VAL A 274 26.17 3.67 -14.20
C VAL A 274 27.51 4.20 -13.73
N MET A 275 27.94 3.75 -12.54
CA MET A 275 29.28 4.01 -11.99
C MET A 275 29.70 2.76 -11.20
N SER A 276 31.01 2.53 -11.09
CA SER A 276 31.51 1.59 -10.09
C SER A 276 31.19 2.14 -8.70
N LEU A 277 30.16 1.60 -8.08
CA LEU A 277 29.76 2.05 -6.74
C LEU A 277 30.82 1.75 -5.68
N GLY A 278 31.86 0.96 -6.05
CA GLY A 278 32.90 0.53 -5.14
C GLY A 278 32.53 -0.72 -4.35
N GLU A 279 33.52 -1.29 -3.68
CA GLU A 279 33.32 -2.45 -2.82
C GLU A 279 32.36 -2.10 -1.66
N GLY A 280 31.41 -3.01 -1.37
CA GLY A 280 30.43 -2.82 -0.30
C GLY A 280 29.22 -1.95 -0.62
N TRP A 281 29.09 -1.54 -1.90
CA TRP A 281 27.91 -0.82 -2.42
C TRP A 281 27.10 -1.67 -3.40
N ASP A 282 27.09 -2.97 -3.18
CA ASP A 282 26.35 -3.92 -4.01
C ASP A 282 24.87 -3.56 -4.15
N PRO A 283 24.24 -3.91 -5.28
CA PRO A 283 22.80 -3.69 -5.48
C PRO A 283 21.93 -4.31 -4.39
N VAL A 284 20.71 -3.81 -4.23
CA VAL A 284 19.71 -4.37 -3.29
C VAL A 284 19.47 -5.86 -3.59
N SER A 285 19.51 -6.28 -4.86
CA SER A 285 19.41 -7.69 -5.22
C SER A 285 20.46 -8.55 -4.51
N VAL A 286 21.69 -8.07 -4.44
CA VAL A 286 22.81 -8.77 -3.74
C VAL A 286 22.61 -8.74 -2.22
N GLN A 287 22.17 -7.61 -1.66
CA GLN A 287 21.82 -7.51 -0.23
C GLN A 287 20.75 -8.55 0.17
N LEU A 288 19.83 -8.85 -0.75
CA LEU A 288 18.76 -9.83 -0.56
C LEU A 288 19.18 -11.26 -0.92
N GLY A 289 20.47 -11.49 -1.25
CA GLY A 289 21.04 -12.80 -1.52
C GLY A 289 20.90 -13.30 -2.96
N TYR A 290 20.58 -12.41 -3.90
CA TYR A 290 20.50 -12.75 -5.33
C TYR A 290 21.77 -12.33 -6.07
N PRO A 291 22.10 -12.94 -7.22
CA PRO A 291 23.18 -12.48 -8.09
C PRO A 291 22.96 -11.02 -8.55
N ALA A 292 24.07 -10.29 -8.79
CA ALA A 292 24.04 -8.88 -9.15
C ALA A 292 23.21 -8.55 -10.41
N ASP A 293 23.25 -9.43 -11.42
CA ASP A 293 22.51 -9.22 -12.69
C ASP A 293 21.06 -9.73 -12.64
N THR A 294 20.54 -10.04 -11.46
CA THR A 294 19.17 -10.55 -11.32
C THR A 294 18.17 -9.44 -11.55
N ASN A 295 17.24 -9.65 -12.49
CA ASN A 295 16.06 -8.80 -12.59
C ASN A 295 15.15 -9.08 -11.40
N LEU A 296 15.15 -8.19 -10.43
CA LEU A 296 14.43 -8.32 -9.17
C LEU A 296 13.49 -7.13 -8.97
N VAL A 297 12.28 -7.44 -8.49
CA VAL A 297 11.33 -6.43 -8.02
C VAL A 297 11.14 -6.60 -6.53
N THR A 298 11.58 -5.60 -5.76
CA THR A 298 11.39 -5.54 -4.32
C THR A 298 10.28 -4.55 -4.00
N VAL A 299 9.34 -4.95 -3.14
CA VAL A 299 8.21 -4.10 -2.75
C VAL A 299 8.19 -3.91 -1.24
N LEU A 300 8.18 -2.65 -0.83
CA LEU A 300 7.98 -2.25 0.57
C LEU A 300 6.69 -1.45 0.69
N GLY A 301 5.92 -1.69 1.75
CA GLY A 301 4.82 -0.81 2.14
C GLY A 301 5.35 0.38 2.91
N ILE A 302 5.15 1.59 2.40
CA ILE A 302 5.55 2.82 3.08
C ILE A 302 4.34 3.69 3.38
N ASP A 303 4.29 4.30 4.54
CA ASP A 303 3.24 5.22 4.96
C ASP A 303 3.73 6.68 5.02
N GLN A 304 5.03 6.88 5.02
CA GLN A 304 5.67 8.18 5.08
C GLN A 304 6.89 8.21 4.15
N MET A 305 7.10 9.35 3.54
CA MET A 305 8.32 9.67 2.79
C MET A 305 8.87 11.00 3.29
N ASP A 306 10.08 10.96 3.84
CA ASP A 306 10.83 12.15 4.22
C ASP A 306 11.91 12.42 3.18
N MET A 307 11.99 13.68 2.75
CA MET A 307 13.00 14.13 1.79
C MET A 307 14.02 15.03 2.50
N SER A 308 15.11 14.42 2.95
CA SER A 308 16.26 15.16 3.45
C SER A 308 17.22 15.48 2.31
N ILE A 309 17.36 16.75 1.99
CA ILE A 309 18.09 17.18 0.79
C ILE A 309 19.60 17.19 1.00
N VAL A 310 20.06 17.48 2.20
CA VAL A 310 21.49 17.65 2.49
C VAL A 310 21.77 17.14 3.86
N GLY A 311 22.77 16.33 3.97
CA GLY A 311 23.29 16.22 5.25
C GLY A 311 23.86 14.90 5.66
N SER A 312 24.44 14.97 6.79
CA SER A 312 24.92 13.83 7.54
C SER A 312 23.77 12.85 7.82
N ILE A 313 24.10 11.60 7.99
CA ILE A 313 23.16 10.57 8.45
C ILE A 313 22.41 11.03 9.73
N ALA A 314 23.03 11.83 10.56
CA ALA A 314 22.40 12.42 11.75
C ALA A 314 21.14 13.23 11.42
N ASN A 315 21.13 14.00 10.32
CA ASN A 315 19.95 14.72 9.91
C ASN A 315 18.84 13.78 9.42
N VAL A 316 19.21 12.72 8.70
CA VAL A 316 18.26 11.67 8.28
C VAL A 316 17.68 10.97 9.51
N ALA A 317 18.52 10.60 10.45
CA ALA A 317 18.10 9.96 11.69
C ALA A 317 17.14 10.83 12.52
N ALA A 318 17.33 12.15 12.51
CA ALA A 318 16.46 13.08 13.21
C ALA A 318 15.07 13.21 12.60
N THR A 319 14.91 12.92 11.31
CA THR A 319 13.62 12.97 10.59
C THR A 319 12.83 11.66 10.72
N VAL A 320 13.51 10.55 11.03
CA VAL A 320 12.84 9.25 11.20
C VAL A 320 11.95 9.32 12.44
N SER A 321 10.64 9.35 12.23
CA SER A 321 9.64 9.42 13.29
C SER A 321 8.73 8.20 13.26
N PRO A 322 8.66 7.44 14.36
CA PRO A 322 7.79 6.29 14.40
C PRO A 322 6.33 6.74 14.45
N THR A 323 5.50 6.02 13.73
CA THR A 323 4.06 6.06 13.97
C THR A 323 3.70 4.97 14.98
N LYS A 324 2.57 5.14 15.67
CA LYS A 324 2.06 4.15 16.62
C LYS A 324 1.88 2.77 15.98
N ASP A 325 1.51 2.74 14.70
CA ASP A 325 1.26 1.52 13.93
C ASP A 325 2.56 0.82 13.46
N PHE A 326 3.68 1.52 13.54
CA PHE A 326 4.98 0.99 13.15
C PHE A 326 5.49 -0.11 14.09
N TRP A 327 5.10 -0.07 15.38
CA TRP A 327 5.68 -0.95 16.39
C TRP A 327 5.06 -2.34 16.35
N PRO A 328 5.86 -3.38 16.09
CA PRO A 328 5.38 -4.74 16.04
C PRO A 328 4.96 -5.22 17.43
N ARG A 329 3.97 -6.11 17.44
CA ARG A 329 3.45 -6.68 18.68
C ARG A 329 4.23 -7.88 19.18
N SER A 330 5.17 -8.38 18.39
CA SER A 330 6.00 -9.54 18.71
C SER A 330 7.43 -9.37 18.23
N LYS A 331 8.36 -10.07 18.91
CA LYS A 331 9.78 -10.10 18.52
C LYS A 331 9.98 -10.66 17.11
N GLU A 332 9.24 -11.68 16.73
CA GLU A 332 9.37 -12.29 15.40
C GLU A 332 9.06 -11.29 14.27
N VAL A 333 8.04 -10.46 14.44
CA VAL A 333 7.71 -9.41 13.48
C VAL A 333 8.78 -8.32 13.49
N TRP A 334 9.23 -7.93 14.68
CA TRP A 334 10.28 -6.94 14.86
C TRP A 334 11.58 -7.31 14.15
N ASP A 335 12.05 -8.53 14.34
CA ASP A 335 13.30 -9.02 13.76
C ASP A 335 13.27 -9.08 12.22
N LYS A 336 12.09 -9.23 11.65
CA LYS A 336 11.90 -9.38 10.19
C LYS A 336 11.41 -8.11 9.48
N GLN A 337 10.95 -7.11 10.24
CA GLN A 337 10.37 -5.91 9.68
C GLN A 337 11.45 -4.96 9.17
N TYR A 338 11.35 -4.53 7.93
CA TYR A 338 12.13 -3.41 7.44
C TYR A 338 11.60 -2.10 8.02
N ALA A 339 12.50 -1.26 8.51
CA ALA A 339 12.17 0.08 9.00
C ALA A 339 11.90 1.05 7.85
N GLY A 340 12.51 0.81 6.70
CA GLY A 340 12.33 1.61 5.50
C GLY A 340 13.41 1.37 4.46
N ALA A 341 13.32 2.12 3.38
CA ALA A 341 14.37 2.23 2.38
C ALA A 341 14.99 3.63 2.43
N LEU A 342 16.31 3.68 2.48
CA LEU A 342 17.07 4.90 2.29
C LEU A 342 17.43 5.01 0.81
N VAL A 343 16.85 5.99 0.14
CA VAL A 343 17.23 6.31 -1.22
C VAL A 343 18.35 7.33 -1.17
N VAL A 344 19.54 6.90 -1.50
CA VAL A 344 20.78 7.67 -1.40
C VAL A 344 21.21 8.09 -2.80
N THR A 345 21.46 9.39 -3.00
CA THR A 345 22.02 9.86 -4.26
C THR A 345 23.52 9.56 -4.32
N GLU A 346 24.07 9.54 -5.54
CA GLU A 346 25.51 9.34 -5.73
C GLU A 346 26.35 10.37 -4.96
N MET A 347 25.91 11.61 -4.92
CA MET A 347 26.59 12.66 -4.15
C MET A 347 26.59 12.36 -2.65
N GLN A 348 25.46 11.87 -2.11
CA GLN A 348 25.35 11.49 -0.69
C GLN A 348 26.23 10.30 -0.38
N ARG A 349 26.32 9.32 -1.30
CA ARG A 349 27.23 8.19 -1.19
C ARG A 349 28.70 8.63 -1.09
N VAL A 350 29.13 9.52 -1.99
CA VAL A 350 30.50 10.07 -1.96
C VAL A 350 30.74 10.80 -0.66
N THR A 351 29.81 11.61 -0.21
CA THR A 351 29.90 12.34 1.06
C THR A 351 29.98 11.39 2.24
N ALA A 352 29.18 10.31 2.25
CA ALA A 352 29.22 9.27 3.27
C ALA A 352 30.59 8.59 3.34
N GLY A 353 31.20 8.27 2.19
CA GLY A 353 32.55 7.72 2.12
C GLY A 353 33.61 8.66 2.70
N LEU A 354 33.52 9.94 2.42
CA LEU A 354 34.41 10.96 3.00
C LEU A 354 34.24 11.11 4.53
N MET A 355 33.12 10.72 5.07
CA MET A 355 32.82 10.71 6.52
C MET A 355 33.10 9.37 7.20
N GLY A 356 33.69 8.40 6.49
CA GLY A 356 34.07 7.11 7.04
C GLY A 356 33.06 5.96 6.82
N ASN A 357 31.97 6.21 6.11
CA ASN A 357 30.98 5.18 5.74
C ASN A 357 31.25 4.68 4.32
N GLU A 358 32.18 3.75 4.22
CA GLU A 358 32.66 3.24 2.92
C GLU A 358 31.74 2.18 2.30
N THR A 359 30.69 1.73 3.01
CA THR A 359 29.80 0.66 2.57
C THR A 359 28.33 0.94 2.89
N LYS A 360 27.39 0.32 2.17
CA LYS A 360 25.97 0.34 2.50
C LYS A 360 25.67 -0.16 3.92
N ALA A 361 26.37 -1.20 4.34
CA ALA A 361 26.22 -1.76 5.69
C ALA A 361 26.70 -0.75 6.76
N GLY A 362 27.80 -0.05 6.52
CA GLY A 362 28.29 1.02 7.41
C GLY A 362 27.28 2.16 7.50
N TYR A 363 26.72 2.56 6.36
CA TYR A 363 25.70 3.61 6.29
C TYR A 363 24.41 3.23 7.05
N ALA A 364 23.91 2.02 6.84
CA ALA A 364 22.76 1.49 7.55
C ALA A 364 23.01 1.38 9.05
N LYS A 365 24.22 0.96 9.42
CA LYS A 365 24.63 0.86 10.84
C LYS A 365 24.64 2.22 11.53
N GLU A 366 25.24 3.23 10.92
CA GLU A 366 25.26 4.58 11.49
C GLU A 366 23.84 5.14 11.64
N LEU A 367 22.98 4.94 10.63
CA LEU A 367 21.58 5.33 10.76
C LEU A 367 20.90 4.61 11.93
N TRP A 368 21.12 3.31 12.06
CA TRP A 368 20.53 2.51 13.14
C TRP A 368 21.02 2.97 14.52
N ASP A 369 22.29 3.34 14.64
CA ASP A 369 22.88 3.86 15.88
C ASP A 369 22.29 5.23 16.25
N LEU A 370 22.02 6.09 15.28
CA LEU A 370 21.54 7.46 15.48
C LEU A 370 20.00 7.57 15.53
N ALA A 371 19.27 6.73 14.82
CA ALA A 371 17.81 6.75 14.78
C ALA A 371 17.21 6.08 16.04
N ARG A 372 17.36 6.76 17.17
CA ARG A 372 16.90 6.31 18.48
C ARG A 372 15.86 7.26 19.06
N ILE A 373 14.85 6.70 19.70
CA ILE A 373 13.81 7.47 20.35
C ILE A 373 14.05 7.42 21.85
N PRO A 374 14.15 8.57 22.53
CA PRO A 374 14.20 8.61 23.98
C PRO A 374 13.03 7.84 24.59
N ILE A 375 13.30 7.05 25.63
CA ILE A 375 12.30 6.14 26.23
C ILE A 375 11.01 6.87 26.63
N ASP A 376 11.14 8.08 27.21
CA ASP A 376 9.97 8.84 27.63
C ASP A 376 9.11 9.27 26.44
N LYS A 377 9.76 9.74 25.37
CA LYS A 377 9.07 10.05 24.10
C LYS A 377 8.43 8.81 23.48
N PHE A 378 9.12 7.66 23.52
CA PHE A 378 8.58 6.39 23.06
C PHE A 378 7.32 5.99 23.84
N LYS A 379 7.37 6.07 25.17
CA LYS A 379 6.21 5.78 26.02
C LYS A 379 5.03 6.70 25.70
N ASP A 380 5.29 7.97 25.49
CA ASP A 380 4.26 8.94 25.14
C ASP A 380 3.62 8.67 23.77
N LEU A 381 4.38 8.22 22.80
CA LEU A 381 3.89 7.94 21.45
C LEU A 381 3.19 6.58 21.33
N VAL A 382 3.73 5.55 21.98
CA VAL A 382 3.36 4.15 21.74
C VAL A 382 2.45 3.59 22.83
N LEU A 383 2.60 4.05 24.07
CA LEU A 383 1.85 3.55 25.22
C LEU A 383 0.66 4.43 25.62
N LYS A 384 0.28 5.39 24.79
CA LYS A 384 -0.98 6.13 24.95
C LYS A 384 -1.99 5.64 23.91
N SER A 385 -3.24 5.50 24.34
CA SER A 385 -4.35 5.23 23.44
C SER A 385 -4.60 6.41 22.51
N GLU A 386 -5.35 6.21 21.43
CA GLU A 386 -5.77 7.30 20.54
C GLU A 386 -6.54 8.41 21.28
N PHE A 387 -7.12 8.08 22.41
CA PHE A 387 -7.83 9.00 23.30
C PHE A 387 -6.99 9.53 24.47
N GLY A 388 -5.65 9.34 24.40
CA GLY A 388 -4.71 9.87 25.39
C GLY A 388 -4.61 9.08 26.69
N GLY A 389 -5.39 8.02 26.89
CA GLY A 389 -5.29 7.17 28.08
C GLY A 389 -4.06 6.23 28.02
N PRO A 390 -3.51 5.83 29.20
CA PRO A 390 -2.38 4.92 29.25
C PRO A 390 -2.73 3.55 28.67
N MET A 391 -1.78 2.94 27.95
CA MET A 391 -1.87 1.57 27.46
C MET A 391 -0.81 0.70 28.12
N GLU A 392 -1.18 -0.50 28.51
CA GLU A 392 -0.20 -1.49 28.97
C GLU A 392 0.69 -1.94 27.81
N PRO A 393 2.02 -1.89 27.97
CA PRO A 393 2.94 -2.39 26.97
C PRO A 393 2.78 -3.91 26.78
N SER A 394 2.87 -4.38 25.53
CA SER A 394 2.92 -5.82 25.24
C SER A 394 4.13 -6.46 25.92
N GLY A 395 4.10 -7.78 26.08
CA GLY A 395 5.23 -8.52 26.65
C GLY A 395 6.54 -8.26 25.91
N PHE A 396 6.49 -8.16 24.58
CA PHE A 396 7.64 -7.81 23.76
C PHE A 396 8.18 -6.39 24.07
N VAL A 397 7.29 -5.39 24.13
CA VAL A 397 7.69 -4.00 24.43
C VAL A 397 8.29 -3.90 25.84
N LYS A 398 7.78 -4.64 26.81
CA LYS A 398 8.37 -4.70 28.17
C LYS A 398 9.81 -5.22 28.12
N LEU A 399 10.07 -6.29 27.36
CA LEU A 399 11.40 -6.85 27.19
C LEU A 399 12.34 -5.86 26.47
N LEU A 400 11.87 -5.26 25.38
CA LEU A 400 12.64 -4.27 24.62
C LEU A 400 13.07 -3.08 25.50
N LEU A 401 12.17 -2.54 26.31
CA LEU A 401 12.45 -1.42 27.21
C LEU A 401 13.37 -1.80 28.40
N ALA A 402 13.59 -3.08 28.64
CA ALA A 402 14.51 -3.58 29.67
C ALA A 402 15.92 -3.88 29.13
N GLU A 403 16.14 -3.78 27.82
CA GLU A 403 17.46 -4.01 27.23
C GLU A 403 18.43 -2.89 27.60
N PRO A 404 19.67 -3.22 28.04
CA PRO A 404 20.65 -2.21 28.48
C PRO A 404 20.95 -1.15 27.42
N ASP A 405 21.11 -1.53 26.17
CA ASP A 405 21.37 -0.61 25.06
C ASP A 405 20.19 0.35 24.83
N VAL A 406 18.95 -0.12 25.01
CA VAL A 406 17.75 0.71 24.92
C VAL A 406 17.65 1.69 26.08
N ILE A 407 18.02 1.26 27.28
CA ILE A 407 18.04 2.14 28.47
C ILE A 407 19.08 3.26 28.30
N GLU A 408 20.24 2.94 27.73
CA GLU A 408 21.34 3.90 27.54
C GLU A 408 21.08 4.85 26.37
N LYS A 409 20.66 4.32 25.19
CA LYS A 409 20.64 5.07 23.93
C LYS A 409 19.23 5.40 23.42
N GLY A 410 18.20 4.84 24.01
CA GLY A 410 16.84 4.94 23.52
C GLY A 410 16.43 3.77 22.60
N VAL A 411 15.15 3.73 22.24
CA VAL A 411 14.54 2.66 21.45
C VAL A 411 14.95 2.81 19.98
N PRO A 412 15.58 1.78 19.36
CA PRO A 412 15.94 1.84 17.94
C PRO A 412 14.68 1.80 17.04
N MET A 413 14.79 2.35 15.84
CA MET A 413 13.72 2.33 14.86
C MET A 413 13.62 1.00 14.09
N ALA A 414 14.63 0.15 14.20
CA ALA A 414 14.69 -1.18 13.60
C ALA A 414 15.37 -2.16 14.56
N ALA A 415 15.11 -3.45 14.39
CA ALA A 415 15.75 -4.49 15.20
C ALA A 415 17.27 -4.53 15.00
N ALA A 416 17.70 -4.31 13.78
CA ALA A 416 19.11 -4.36 13.39
C ALA A 416 19.38 -3.44 12.18
N PRO A 417 20.63 -3.09 11.90
CA PRO A 417 21.00 -2.31 10.71
C PRO A 417 20.49 -2.89 9.40
N GLU A 418 20.47 -4.21 9.27
CA GLU A 418 20.03 -4.94 8.07
C GLU A 418 18.54 -4.74 7.75
N ASN A 419 17.77 -4.22 8.69
CA ASN A 419 16.36 -3.88 8.48
C ASN A 419 16.18 -2.52 7.77
N TYR A 420 17.26 -1.88 7.33
CA TYR A 420 17.23 -0.75 6.40
C TYR A 420 17.72 -1.19 5.03
N LEU A 421 16.92 -0.95 3.99
CA LEU A 421 17.39 -1.10 2.61
C LEU A 421 18.05 0.21 2.16
N VAL A 422 19.28 0.12 1.71
CA VAL A 422 19.99 1.26 1.13
C VAL A 422 19.99 1.12 -0.39
N VAL A 423 19.32 2.05 -1.07
CA VAL A 423 19.14 2.06 -2.52
C VAL A 423 19.91 3.24 -3.08
N VAL A 424 20.83 3.03 -3.97
CA VAL A 424 21.57 4.11 -4.62
C VAL A 424 20.88 4.52 -5.91
N THR A 425 20.61 5.81 -6.05
CA THR A 425 20.11 6.40 -7.31
C THR A 425 21.09 7.44 -7.80
N GLY A 426 21.12 7.67 -9.11
CA GLY A 426 21.88 8.81 -9.64
C GLY A 426 21.23 10.11 -9.20
N GLY A 427 22.01 11.11 -8.93
CA GLY A 427 21.58 12.46 -8.60
C GLY A 427 22.73 13.37 -8.92
N HIS A 428 22.81 13.79 -10.17
CA HIS A 428 23.81 14.77 -10.62
C HIS A 428 23.20 16.15 -10.64
#